data_a03a06d7fef93686574d2f2a4bc4d5cc
#
_entry.id   a03a06d7fef93686574d2f2a4bc4d5cc
#
_cell.length_a   1.000
_cell.length_b   1.000
_cell.length_c   1.000
_cell.angle_alpha   90.00
_cell.angle_beta   90.00
_cell.angle_gamma   90.00
#
_symmetry.space_group_name_H-M   'P 1'
#
loop_
_entity.id
_entity.type
_entity.pdbx_description
1 polymer ?
#
loop_
_entity_poly.entity_id
_entity_poly.type
_entity_poly.pdbx_seq_one_letter_code
_entity_poly.pdbx_strand_id
1 'polypeptide(L)'
;VITRRDLLVGTLAACLTFVGITLAQSRKPTLTSSVFDWNAIEAKATKTGARRDFFNAPTATLDMFECHVTTINPGEAPHDPHRHPEEELIIVKEGTIEAMQNGVIKRVGPGSMIFEASNDFHGLRNVGQTPATYHVIKWFTPATPKPKS
;
A
#
# COMPACT_ATOMS: atom_id res chain seq x y z
N VAL A 1 24.20 39.79 -32.26
CA VAL A 1 25.37 39.07 -31.71
C VAL A 1 24.98 38.60 -30.30
N ILE A 2 24.86 37.30 -30.07
CA ILE A 2 24.52 36.72 -28.78
C ILE A 2 25.76 36.84 -27.89
N THR A 3 25.61 37.45 -26.72
CA THR A 3 26.71 37.60 -25.75
C THR A 3 26.85 36.39 -24.84
N ARG A 4 28.03 36.20 -24.22
CA ARG A 4 28.26 35.14 -23.23
C ARG A 4 27.28 35.24 -22.03
N ARG A 5 26.82 36.46 -21.72
CA ARG A 5 25.83 36.73 -20.66
C ARG A 5 24.44 36.22 -21.06
N ASP A 6 24.06 36.35 -22.32
CA ASP A 6 22.76 35.91 -22.84
C ASP A 6 22.68 34.35 -22.84
N LEU A 7 23.81 33.70 -23.15
CA LEU A 7 23.94 32.22 -23.05
C LEU A 7 23.83 31.70 -21.60
N LEU A 8 24.46 32.40 -20.65
CA LEU A 8 24.39 32.04 -19.23
C LEU A 8 22.98 32.20 -18.64
N VAL A 9 22.30 33.29 -18.99
CA VAL A 9 20.91 33.53 -18.53
C VAL A 9 19.96 32.52 -19.17
N GLY A 10 20.14 32.21 -20.46
CA GLY A 10 19.32 31.21 -21.16
C GLY A 10 19.48 29.79 -20.58
N THR A 11 20.72 29.38 -20.24
CA THR A 11 20.96 28.07 -19.61
C THR A 11 20.41 28.00 -18.19
N LEU A 12 20.50 29.07 -17.40
CA LEU A 12 19.95 29.11 -16.05
C LEU A 12 18.41 29.03 -16.05
N ALA A 13 17.76 29.76 -16.99
CA ALA A 13 16.31 29.71 -17.15
C ALA A 13 15.82 28.34 -17.63
N ALA A 14 16.54 27.67 -18.54
CA ALA A 14 16.22 26.34 -19.02
C ALA A 14 16.37 25.25 -17.90
N CYS A 15 17.42 25.38 -17.07
CA CYS A 15 17.60 24.47 -15.93
C CYS A 15 16.51 24.65 -14.86
N LEU A 16 16.09 25.87 -14.56
CA LEU A 16 15.03 26.14 -13.58
C LEU A 16 13.66 25.65 -14.07
N THR A 17 13.34 25.78 -15.36
CA THR A 17 12.10 25.23 -15.93
C THR A 17 12.11 23.72 -15.98
N PHE A 18 13.24 23.07 -16.26
CA PHE A 18 13.35 21.60 -16.29
C PHE A 18 13.21 20.98 -14.87
N VAL A 19 13.80 21.60 -13.85
CA VAL A 19 13.64 21.18 -12.45
C VAL A 19 12.20 21.39 -11.97
N GLY A 20 11.54 22.48 -12.36
CA GLY A 20 10.14 22.74 -12.03
C GLY A 20 9.18 21.71 -12.66
N ILE A 21 9.42 21.29 -13.90
CA ILE A 21 8.60 20.28 -14.59
C ILE A 21 8.80 18.88 -13.98
N THR A 22 10.03 18.50 -13.61
CA THR A 22 10.29 17.20 -12.98
C THR A 22 9.72 17.09 -11.57
N LEU A 23 9.68 18.16 -10.80
CA LEU A 23 9.06 18.20 -9.46
C LEU A 23 7.52 18.17 -9.53
N ALA A 24 6.92 18.73 -10.58
CA ALA A 24 5.47 18.71 -10.75
C ALA A 24 4.92 17.34 -11.20
N GLN A 25 5.74 16.51 -11.84
CA GLN A 25 5.31 15.20 -12.38
C GLN A 25 5.26 14.06 -11.38
N SER A 26 5.69 14.24 -10.11
CA SER A 26 5.84 13.14 -9.16
C SER A 26 4.68 12.95 -8.16
N ARG A 27 3.72 13.86 -8.10
CA ARG A 27 2.59 13.72 -7.17
C ARG A 27 1.45 12.93 -7.80
N LYS A 28 1.11 11.78 -7.20
CA LYS A 28 -0.11 11.06 -7.54
C LYS A 28 -1.33 11.98 -7.36
N PRO A 29 -2.34 11.93 -8.25
CA PRO A 29 -3.56 12.68 -8.07
C PRO A 29 -4.24 12.27 -6.75
N THR A 30 -4.85 13.24 -6.08
CA THR A 30 -5.61 13.01 -4.84
C THR A 30 -6.84 12.16 -5.15
N LEU A 31 -7.03 11.11 -4.36
CA LEU A 31 -8.21 10.25 -4.45
C LEU A 31 -9.45 11.04 -4.02
N THR A 32 -10.45 11.06 -4.89
CA THR A 32 -11.77 11.65 -4.65
C THR A 32 -12.82 10.56 -4.46
N SER A 33 -14.07 10.93 -4.15
CA SER A 33 -15.18 9.98 -4.04
C SER A 33 -15.27 9.11 -5.30
N SER A 34 -15.14 7.81 -5.14
CA SER A 34 -15.06 6.85 -6.25
C SER A 34 -15.73 5.53 -5.88
N VAL A 35 -16.20 4.82 -6.88
CA VAL A 35 -16.72 3.45 -6.77
C VAL A 35 -15.77 2.52 -7.51
N PHE A 36 -15.37 1.45 -6.86
CA PHE A 36 -14.48 0.43 -7.43
C PHE A 36 -15.24 -0.87 -7.60
N ASP A 37 -15.59 -1.23 -8.84
CA ASP A 37 -16.26 -2.49 -9.13
C ASP A 37 -15.24 -3.64 -9.04
N TRP A 38 -15.55 -4.61 -8.20
CA TRP A 38 -14.75 -5.83 -8.03
C TRP A 38 -14.45 -6.54 -9.35
N ASN A 39 -15.44 -6.63 -10.24
CA ASN A 39 -15.31 -7.37 -11.50
C ASN A 39 -14.49 -6.60 -12.54
N ALA A 40 -14.35 -5.29 -12.40
CA ALA A 40 -13.54 -4.46 -13.28
C ALA A 40 -12.03 -4.46 -12.91
N ILE A 41 -11.67 -4.99 -11.73
CA ILE A 41 -10.28 -5.00 -11.26
C ILE A 41 -9.70 -6.40 -11.43
N GLU A 42 -8.69 -6.52 -12.28
CA GLU A 42 -8.02 -7.79 -12.57
C GLU A 42 -7.25 -8.31 -11.35
N ALA A 43 -7.37 -9.63 -11.11
CA ALA A 43 -6.52 -10.34 -10.15
C ALA A 43 -5.19 -10.70 -10.80
N LYS A 44 -4.10 -10.18 -10.27
CA LYS A 44 -2.74 -10.51 -10.70
C LYS A 44 -2.23 -11.69 -9.88
N ALA A 45 -1.71 -12.71 -10.55
CA ALA A 45 -1.07 -13.83 -9.86
C ALA A 45 0.16 -13.38 -9.06
N THR A 46 0.33 -13.94 -7.86
CA THR A 46 1.52 -13.79 -7.03
C THR A 46 2.15 -15.16 -6.75
N LYS A 47 3.31 -15.21 -6.11
CA LYS A 47 3.97 -16.48 -5.76
C LYS A 47 3.07 -17.38 -4.89
N THR A 48 2.24 -16.79 -4.02
CA THR A 48 1.47 -17.51 -2.99
C THR A 48 -0.04 -17.44 -3.21
N GLY A 49 -0.49 -16.88 -4.35
CA GLY A 49 -1.91 -16.74 -4.67
C GLY A 49 -2.20 -15.65 -5.69
N ALA A 50 -2.96 -14.62 -5.30
CA ALA A 50 -3.32 -13.52 -6.19
C ALA A 50 -3.53 -12.20 -5.43
N ARG A 51 -3.44 -11.06 -6.14
CA ARG A 51 -3.68 -9.72 -5.62
C ARG A 51 -4.53 -8.89 -6.58
N ARG A 52 -5.46 -8.08 -6.03
CA ARG A 52 -6.22 -7.03 -6.73
C ARG A 52 -5.91 -5.68 -6.11
N ASP A 53 -5.42 -4.74 -6.88
CA ASP A 53 -5.10 -3.38 -6.41
C ASP A 53 -6.26 -2.44 -6.73
N PHE A 54 -6.91 -1.90 -5.70
CA PHE A 54 -8.01 -0.95 -5.86
C PHE A 54 -7.51 0.47 -6.01
N PHE A 55 -6.73 0.96 -5.06
CA PHE A 55 -6.12 2.28 -5.11
C PHE A 55 -4.89 2.38 -4.20
N ASN A 56 -4.01 3.30 -4.53
CA ASN A 56 -2.91 3.76 -3.69
C ASN A 56 -2.62 5.21 -4.07
N ALA A 57 -3.16 6.15 -3.29
CA ALA A 57 -3.10 7.59 -3.57
C ALA A 57 -3.24 8.42 -2.30
N PRO A 58 -2.79 9.69 -2.28
CA PRO A 58 -3.12 10.62 -1.21
C PRO A 58 -4.62 10.93 -1.22
N THR A 59 -5.15 11.37 -0.05
CA THR A 59 -6.50 11.92 0.09
C THR A 59 -6.43 13.36 0.58
N ALA A 60 -7.56 13.97 0.88
CA ALA A 60 -7.60 15.30 1.48
C ALA A 60 -6.96 15.36 2.89
N THR A 61 -6.87 14.21 3.59
CA THR A 61 -6.42 14.13 4.99
C THR A 61 -5.27 13.13 5.22
N LEU A 62 -4.97 12.30 4.24
CA LEU A 62 -3.94 11.27 4.34
C LEU A 62 -2.89 11.48 3.25
N ASP A 63 -1.62 11.31 3.59
CA ASP A 63 -0.51 11.34 2.62
C ASP A 63 -0.51 10.12 1.71
N MET A 64 -1.02 8.99 2.22
CA MET A 64 -1.26 7.77 1.45
C MET A 64 -2.47 7.05 2.02
N PHE A 65 -3.31 6.57 1.12
CA PHE A 65 -4.39 5.64 1.39
C PHE A 65 -4.35 4.54 0.34
N GLU A 66 -4.20 3.31 0.78
CA GLU A 66 -4.09 2.13 -0.07
C GLU A 66 -5.19 1.13 0.27
N CYS A 67 -5.80 0.55 -0.76
CA CYS A 67 -6.63 -0.63 -0.61
C CYS A 67 -6.30 -1.66 -1.68
N HIS A 68 -6.08 -2.88 -1.25
CA HIS A 68 -5.98 -4.04 -2.13
C HIS A 68 -6.63 -5.27 -1.50
N VAL A 69 -6.84 -6.30 -2.30
CA VAL A 69 -7.28 -7.61 -1.82
C VAL A 69 -6.23 -8.65 -2.14
N THR A 70 -5.89 -9.44 -1.13
CA THR A 70 -4.97 -10.56 -1.27
C THR A 70 -5.74 -11.87 -1.10
N THR A 71 -5.47 -12.81 -2.00
CA THR A 71 -5.88 -14.21 -1.87
C THR A 71 -4.62 -15.05 -1.71
N ILE A 72 -4.56 -15.90 -0.68
CA ILE A 72 -3.42 -16.79 -0.41
C ILE A 72 -3.86 -18.25 -0.42
N ASN A 73 -3.05 -19.11 -1.04
CA ASN A 73 -3.29 -20.54 -1.12
C ASN A 73 -3.22 -21.21 0.26
N PRO A 74 -3.83 -22.40 0.44
CA PRO A 74 -3.72 -23.18 1.68
C PRO A 74 -2.26 -23.39 2.11
N GLY A 75 -1.97 -23.14 3.40
CA GLY A 75 -0.65 -23.32 3.97
C GLY A 75 0.35 -22.20 3.69
N GLU A 76 0.02 -21.24 2.81
CA GLU A 76 0.93 -20.16 2.41
C GLU A 76 0.77 -18.91 3.28
N ALA A 77 1.78 -18.04 3.21
CA ALA A 77 1.79 -16.68 3.74
C ALA A 77 2.11 -15.69 2.58
N PRO A 78 1.60 -14.46 2.59
CA PRO A 78 1.87 -13.51 1.51
C PRO A 78 3.35 -13.09 1.47
N HIS A 79 3.99 -13.03 2.63
CA HIS A 79 5.39 -12.70 2.89
C HIS A 79 5.78 -13.13 4.31
N ASP A 80 7.07 -13.06 4.65
CA ASP A 80 7.54 -13.27 6.01
C ASP A 80 7.02 -12.18 6.96
N PRO A 81 6.87 -12.50 8.26
CA PRO A 81 6.51 -11.51 9.27
C PRO A 81 7.49 -10.33 9.28
N HIS A 82 6.96 -9.11 9.40
CA HIS A 82 7.74 -7.88 9.29
C HIS A 82 7.14 -6.73 10.11
N ARG A 83 7.70 -5.53 9.93
CA ARG A 83 7.22 -4.26 10.49
C ARG A 83 7.19 -3.21 9.40
N HIS A 84 6.24 -2.29 9.49
CA HIS A 84 6.21 -1.08 8.65
C HIS A 84 5.55 0.09 9.41
N PRO A 85 5.83 1.34 9.02
CA PRO A 85 5.33 2.50 9.75
C PRO A 85 3.84 2.79 9.51
N GLU A 86 3.27 2.31 8.42
CA GLU A 86 1.85 2.45 8.13
C GLU A 86 1.01 1.68 9.15
N GLU A 87 -0.15 2.20 9.50
CA GLU A 87 -1.19 1.41 10.12
C GLU A 87 -1.93 0.61 9.06
N GLU A 88 -2.35 -0.60 9.41
CA GLU A 88 -3.03 -1.51 8.50
C GLU A 88 -4.27 -2.13 9.15
N LEU A 89 -5.37 -2.12 8.41
CA LEU A 89 -6.60 -2.82 8.75
C LEU A 89 -6.85 -3.93 7.73
N ILE A 90 -7.00 -5.15 8.22
CA ILE A 90 -7.31 -6.33 7.42
C ILE A 90 -8.73 -6.80 7.73
N ILE A 91 -9.51 -7.07 6.69
CA ILE A 91 -10.87 -7.61 6.82
C ILE A 91 -10.91 -8.95 6.09
N VAL A 92 -11.11 -10.01 6.86
CA VAL A 92 -11.18 -11.37 6.29
C VAL A 92 -12.50 -11.56 5.56
N LYS A 93 -12.44 -11.85 4.26
CA LYS A 93 -13.60 -12.14 3.41
C LYS A 93 -13.92 -13.64 3.37
N GLU A 94 -12.89 -14.47 3.20
CA GLU A 94 -13.01 -15.92 3.00
C GLU A 94 -11.81 -16.64 3.61
N GLY A 95 -11.99 -17.92 3.99
CA GLY A 95 -10.93 -18.78 4.49
C GLY A 95 -10.65 -18.64 5.97
N THR A 96 -9.54 -19.24 6.42
CA THR A 96 -9.12 -19.22 7.83
C THR A 96 -7.69 -18.71 7.93
N ILE A 97 -7.54 -17.57 8.58
CA ILE A 97 -6.26 -16.86 8.76
C ILE A 97 -5.74 -17.10 10.17
N GLU A 98 -4.46 -17.38 10.28
CA GLU A 98 -3.69 -17.26 11.51
C GLU A 98 -2.94 -15.93 11.45
N ALA A 99 -3.29 -15.01 12.35
CA ALA A 99 -2.68 -13.69 12.48
C ALA A 99 -1.70 -13.71 13.67
N MET A 100 -0.47 -13.30 13.43
CA MET A 100 0.57 -13.13 14.45
C MET A 100 0.83 -11.64 14.67
N GLN A 101 0.71 -11.19 15.93
CA GLN A 101 0.94 -9.82 16.36
C GLN A 101 1.89 -9.82 17.55
N ASN A 102 3.10 -9.28 17.40
CA ASN A 102 4.13 -9.24 18.45
C ASN A 102 4.37 -10.61 19.14
N GLY A 103 4.31 -11.72 18.38
CA GLY A 103 4.49 -13.07 18.87
C GLY A 103 3.21 -13.75 19.39
N VAL A 104 2.09 -13.04 19.46
CA VAL A 104 0.78 -13.62 19.84
C VAL A 104 0.05 -14.05 18.57
N ILE A 105 -0.37 -15.32 18.53
CA ILE A 105 -1.08 -15.90 17.38
C ILE A 105 -2.55 -16.04 17.70
N LYS A 106 -3.40 -15.60 16.77
CA LYS A 106 -4.86 -15.80 16.80
C LYS A 106 -5.35 -16.34 15.48
N ARG A 107 -6.30 -17.30 15.54
CA ARG A 107 -6.98 -17.81 14.35
C ARG A 107 -8.32 -17.12 14.19
N VAL A 108 -8.60 -16.63 12.97
CA VAL A 108 -9.79 -15.85 12.62
C VAL A 108 -10.37 -16.31 11.28
N GLY A 109 -11.65 -16.11 11.09
CA GLY A 109 -12.40 -16.46 9.88
C GLY A 109 -13.14 -15.27 9.26
N PRO A 110 -14.02 -15.52 8.30
CA PRO A 110 -14.75 -14.48 7.56
C PRO A 110 -15.50 -13.51 8.48
N GLY A 111 -15.46 -12.22 8.13
CA GLY A 111 -16.03 -11.12 8.90
C GLY A 111 -15.13 -10.59 10.02
N SER A 112 -14.03 -11.28 10.34
CA SER A 112 -13.07 -10.81 11.35
C SER A 112 -12.24 -9.64 10.83
N MET A 113 -11.84 -8.76 11.75
CA MET A 113 -10.91 -7.66 11.51
C MET A 113 -9.63 -7.85 12.29
N ILE A 114 -8.50 -7.52 11.66
CA ILE A 114 -7.16 -7.52 12.26
C ILE A 114 -6.62 -6.11 12.08
N PHE A 115 -6.19 -5.48 13.17
CA PHE A 115 -5.56 -4.17 13.14
C PHE A 115 -4.07 -4.33 13.47
N GLU A 116 -3.23 -3.84 12.57
CA GLU A 116 -1.79 -3.80 12.73
C GLU A 116 -1.36 -2.36 13.04
N ALA A 117 -0.91 -2.14 14.26
CA ALA A 117 -0.43 -0.82 14.67
C ALA A 117 0.92 -0.50 14.04
N SER A 118 1.17 0.79 13.86
CA SER A 118 2.44 1.30 13.30
C SER A 118 3.66 0.65 13.97
N ASN A 119 4.53 0.06 13.16
CA ASN A 119 5.77 -0.60 13.59
C ASN A 119 5.61 -1.83 14.51
N ASP A 120 4.42 -2.39 14.67
CA ASP A 120 4.25 -3.66 15.35
C ASP A 120 4.71 -4.82 14.45
N PHE A 121 5.30 -5.85 15.06
CA PHE A 121 5.76 -7.04 14.34
C PHE A 121 4.56 -7.95 14.08
N HIS A 122 4.25 -8.16 12.80
CA HIS A 122 3.05 -8.89 12.40
C HIS A 122 3.27 -9.79 11.18
N GLY A 123 2.32 -10.70 10.97
CA GLY A 123 2.28 -11.58 9.82
C GLY A 123 0.99 -12.38 9.75
N LEU A 124 0.69 -12.91 8.57
CA LEU A 124 -0.51 -13.69 8.30
C LEU A 124 -0.15 -15.01 7.62
N ARG A 125 -0.95 -16.03 7.88
CA ARG A 125 -0.88 -17.32 7.19
C ARG A 125 -2.26 -17.90 6.97
N ASN A 126 -2.50 -18.49 5.80
CA ASN A 126 -3.69 -19.31 5.57
C ASN A 126 -3.49 -20.70 6.20
N VAL A 127 -4.25 -21.01 7.23
CA VAL A 127 -4.22 -22.31 7.91
C VAL A 127 -5.46 -23.16 7.59
N GLY A 128 -6.30 -22.68 6.67
CA GLY A 128 -7.45 -23.42 6.14
C GLY A 128 -7.08 -24.41 5.02
N GLN A 129 -8.09 -25.13 4.55
CA GLN A 129 -7.96 -26.09 3.44
C GLN A 129 -8.33 -25.48 2.08
N THR A 130 -8.85 -24.24 2.07
CA THR A 130 -9.24 -23.47 0.88
C THR A 130 -8.46 -22.18 0.81
N PRO A 131 -8.37 -21.51 -0.34
CA PRO A 131 -7.80 -20.18 -0.42
C PRO A 131 -8.45 -19.22 0.58
N ALA A 132 -7.65 -18.35 1.18
CA ALA A 132 -8.13 -17.30 2.07
C ALA A 132 -8.00 -15.95 1.36
N THR A 133 -9.09 -15.15 1.42
CA THR A 133 -9.18 -13.84 0.78
C THR A 133 -9.47 -12.78 1.83
N TYR A 134 -8.75 -11.67 1.78
CA TYR A 134 -8.92 -10.56 2.72
C TYR A 134 -8.60 -9.22 2.07
N HIS A 135 -9.28 -8.17 2.52
CA HIS A 135 -8.97 -6.79 2.18
C HIS A 135 -7.85 -6.29 3.08
N VAL A 136 -6.94 -5.54 2.50
CA VAL A 136 -5.87 -4.82 3.19
C VAL A 136 -6.10 -3.34 2.93
N ILE A 137 -6.20 -2.56 4.00
CA ILE A 137 -6.38 -1.12 3.97
C ILE A 137 -5.24 -0.51 4.77
N LYS A 138 -4.36 0.28 4.12
CA LYS A 138 -3.21 0.93 4.75
C LYS A 138 -3.29 2.43 4.58
N TRP A 139 -2.79 3.14 5.59
CA TRP A 139 -2.70 4.59 5.50
C TRP A 139 -1.50 5.11 6.29
N PHE A 140 -1.04 6.28 5.90
CA PHE A 140 -0.18 7.10 6.75
C PHE A 140 -0.44 8.59 6.55
N THR A 141 0.00 9.36 7.55
CA THR A 141 -0.12 10.81 7.66
C THR A 141 1.27 11.40 7.94
N PRO A 142 1.44 12.73 7.91
CA PRO A 142 2.68 13.36 8.38
C PRO A 142 3.07 13.01 9.82
N ALA A 143 2.10 12.56 10.65
CA ALA A 143 2.34 12.13 12.02
C ALA A 143 2.73 10.65 12.17
N THR A 144 2.68 9.87 11.09
CA THR A 144 3.07 8.45 11.12
C THR A 144 4.53 8.31 11.56
N PRO A 145 4.85 7.44 12.54
CA PRO A 145 6.21 7.23 13.02
C PRO A 145 7.16 6.77 11.91
N LYS A 146 8.46 6.99 12.11
CA LYS A 146 9.46 6.44 11.20
C LYS A 146 9.55 4.91 11.35
N PRO A 147 10.03 4.18 10.31
CA PRO A 147 10.29 2.76 10.41
C PRO A 147 11.19 2.43 11.60
N LYS A 148 10.84 1.36 12.33
CA LYS A 148 11.71 0.76 13.34
C LYS A 148 12.60 -0.29 12.69
N SER A 149 13.88 -0.23 12.99
CA SER A 149 14.87 -1.26 12.61
C SER A 149 14.61 -2.57 13.37
#